data_dc4d4e8679d78c218f94a234080159d7
#
_entry.id   dc4d4e8679d78c218f94a234080159d7
#
_cell.length_a   1.000
_cell.length_b   1.000
_cell.length_c   1.000
_cell.angle_alpha   90.00
_cell.angle_beta   90.00
_cell.angle_gamma   90.00
#
_symmetry.space_group_name_H-M   'P 1'
#
loop_
_entity.id
_entity.type
_entity.pdbx_description
1 polymer ?
#
loop_
_entity_poly.entity_id
_entity_poly.type
_entity_poly.pdbx_seq_one_letter_code
_entity_poly.pdbx_strand_id
1 'polypeptide(L)'
;MPTTQELLAHAYDAFNARDVDAVLAMMHPDVVWPNGMEGGHLHGHRAVREYWARQWLTLDPHVDPVGFREEDGLTVVEVRQVVRDRAGTVMAEQTVQHIYLIRDGLIQRMDIRRP
;
A
#
# COMPACT_ATOMS: atom_id res chain seq x y z
N MET A 1 1.15 22.01 2.02
CA MET A 1 0.41 20.72 1.91
C MET A 1 1.01 19.90 0.79
N PRO A 2 1.36 18.65 1.01
CA PRO A 2 1.83 17.80 -0.08
C PRO A 2 0.70 17.51 -1.06
N THR A 3 1.05 17.31 -2.32
CA THR A 3 0.09 16.84 -3.32
C THR A 3 -0.25 15.38 -3.00
N THR A 4 -1.33 14.87 -3.62
CA THR A 4 -1.68 13.45 -3.48
C THR A 4 -0.53 12.55 -3.95
N GLN A 5 0.12 12.91 -5.06
CA GLN A 5 1.26 12.13 -5.56
C GLN A 5 2.42 12.13 -4.57
N GLU A 6 2.73 13.28 -3.96
CA GLU A 6 3.79 13.37 -2.95
C GLU A 6 3.45 12.55 -1.70
N LEU A 7 2.19 12.64 -1.24
CA LEU A 7 1.72 11.84 -0.10
C LEU A 7 1.93 10.34 -0.37
N LEU A 8 1.49 9.87 -1.53
CA LEU A 8 1.58 8.45 -1.88
C LEU A 8 3.03 8.01 -2.09
N ALA A 9 3.87 8.84 -2.72
CA ALA A 9 5.29 8.53 -2.88
C ALA A 9 5.96 8.33 -1.51
N HIS A 10 5.66 9.20 -0.55
CA HIS A 10 6.18 9.06 0.82
C HIS A 10 5.66 7.79 1.49
N ALA A 11 4.39 7.42 1.24
CA ALA A 11 3.81 6.20 1.80
C ALA A 11 4.54 4.95 1.27
N TYR A 12 4.85 4.90 -0.02
CA TYR A 12 5.62 3.78 -0.58
C TYR A 12 7.03 3.71 -0.01
N ASP A 13 7.70 4.86 0.11
CA ASP A 13 9.05 4.90 0.70
C ASP A 13 9.03 4.40 2.15
N ALA A 14 8.06 4.85 2.94
CA ALA A 14 7.92 4.43 4.33
C ALA A 14 7.60 2.94 4.44
N PHE A 15 6.73 2.42 3.58
CA PHE A 15 6.42 0.99 3.54
C PHE A 15 7.68 0.17 3.23
N ASN A 16 8.44 0.57 2.21
CA ASN A 16 9.67 -0.15 1.84
C ASN A 16 10.72 -0.08 2.95
N ALA A 17 10.73 1.00 3.72
CA ALA A 17 11.60 1.16 4.88
C ALA A 17 11.08 0.44 6.13
N ARG A 18 9.89 -0.16 6.05
CA ARG A 18 9.20 -0.79 7.19
C ARG A 18 8.85 0.18 8.30
N ASP A 19 8.68 1.45 7.96
CA ASP A 19 8.29 2.49 8.90
C ASP A 19 6.76 2.53 9.01
N VAL A 20 6.20 1.59 9.76
CA VAL A 20 4.75 1.40 9.89
C VAL A 20 4.08 2.66 10.45
N ASP A 21 4.68 3.28 11.45
CA ASP A 21 4.09 4.47 12.07
C ASP A 21 3.96 5.61 11.06
N ALA A 22 4.96 5.81 10.22
CA ALA A 22 4.91 6.85 9.18
C ALA A 22 3.81 6.57 8.16
N VAL A 23 3.66 5.30 7.72
CA VAL A 23 2.60 4.94 6.77
C VAL A 23 1.23 5.14 7.39
N LEU A 24 1.02 4.65 8.63
CA LEU A 24 -0.27 4.77 9.30
C LEU A 24 -0.64 6.23 9.56
N ALA A 25 0.34 7.10 9.80
CA ALA A 25 0.09 8.53 9.96
C ALA A 25 -0.49 9.17 8.69
N MET A 26 -0.30 8.56 7.52
CA MET A 26 -0.84 9.02 6.25
C MET A 26 -2.22 8.41 5.94
N MET A 27 -2.73 7.55 6.82
CA MET A 27 -4.01 6.87 6.67
C MET A 27 -5.05 7.46 7.60
N HIS A 28 -6.28 7.56 7.09
CA HIS A 28 -7.43 7.93 7.93
C HIS A 28 -7.60 6.87 9.03
N PRO A 29 -8.07 7.26 10.24
CA PRO A 29 -8.31 6.28 11.31
C PRO A 29 -9.24 5.13 10.92
N ASP A 30 -10.17 5.39 9.98
CA ASP A 30 -11.13 4.39 9.49
C ASP A 30 -10.70 3.79 8.14
N VAL A 31 -9.41 3.79 7.84
CA VAL A 31 -8.90 3.30 6.56
C VAL A 31 -9.40 1.90 6.22
N VAL A 32 -9.69 1.69 4.94
CA VAL A 32 -10.06 0.38 4.37
C VAL A 32 -8.92 -0.08 3.49
N TRP A 33 -8.34 -1.23 3.82
CA TRP A 33 -7.14 -1.74 3.18
C TRP A 33 -7.35 -3.17 2.66
N PRO A 34 -6.84 -3.52 1.48
CA PRO A 34 -7.03 -4.87 0.97
C PRO A 34 -6.20 -5.90 1.75
N ASN A 35 -6.81 -7.05 2.04
CA ASN A 35 -6.11 -8.18 2.64
C ASN A 35 -5.66 -9.11 1.53
N GLY A 36 -4.42 -8.93 1.06
CA GLY A 36 -3.87 -9.70 -0.05
C GLY A 36 -3.52 -11.15 0.31
N MET A 37 -3.47 -11.48 1.59
CA MET A 37 -3.15 -12.85 2.04
C MET A 37 -4.39 -13.73 2.16
N GLU A 38 -5.50 -13.16 2.65
CA GLU A 38 -6.69 -13.93 3.01
C GLU A 38 -7.94 -13.50 2.22
N GLY A 39 -7.84 -12.43 1.45
CA GLY A 39 -8.96 -11.86 0.72
C GLY A 39 -9.77 -10.89 1.59
N GLY A 40 -10.63 -10.11 0.95
CA GLY A 40 -11.44 -9.11 1.64
C GLY A 40 -10.65 -7.87 2.00
N HIS A 41 -11.11 -7.19 3.04
CA HIS A 41 -10.54 -5.91 3.49
C HIS A 41 -10.31 -5.88 4.98
N LEU A 42 -9.35 -5.04 5.38
CA LEU A 42 -9.04 -4.72 6.77
C LEU A 42 -9.56 -3.32 7.06
N HIS A 43 -9.93 -3.04 8.31
CA HIS A 43 -10.46 -1.76 8.72
C HIS A 43 -9.66 -1.18 9.88
N GLY A 44 -9.14 0.04 9.70
CA GLY A 44 -8.46 0.79 10.73
C GLY A 44 -6.98 0.46 10.87
N HIS A 45 -6.26 1.34 11.60
CA HIS A 45 -4.81 1.27 11.75
C HIS A 45 -4.33 -0.04 12.39
N ARG A 46 -5.03 -0.49 13.42
CA ARG A 46 -4.61 -1.68 14.16
C ARG A 46 -4.62 -2.93 13.27
N ALA A 47 -5.69 -3.10 12.52
CA ALA A 47 -5.82 -4.26 11.62
C ALA A 47 -4.74 -4.24 10.53
N VAL A 48 -4.44 -3.07 9.97
CA VAL A 48 -3.39 -2.92 8.96
C VAL A 48 -2.01 -3.23 9.56
N ARG A 49 -1.74 -2.70 10.74
CA ARG A 49 -0.46 -2.95 11.45
C ARG A 49 -0.27 -4.45 11.70
N GLU A 50 -1.28 -5.12 12.21
CA GLU A 50 -1.21 -6.56 12.50
C GLU A 50 -1.03 -7.38 11.24
N TYR A 51 -1.71 -7.00 10.16
CA TYR A 51 -1.59 -7.65 8.86
C TYR A 51 -0.16 -7.58 8.33
N TRP A 52 0.45 -6.38 8.33
CA TRP A 52 1.82 -6.22 7.85
C TRP A 52 2.82 -6.96 8.73
N ALA A 53 2.63 -6.94 10.06
CA ALA A 53 3.49 -7.68 10.97
C ALA A 53 3.50 -9.18 10.65
N ARG A 54 2.32 -9.74 10.35
CA ARG A 54 2.21 -11.15 9.94
C ARG A 54 2.88 -11.40 8.58
N GLN A 55 2.60 -10.53 7.62
CA GLN A 55 3.14 -10.66 6.27
C GLN A 55 4.68 -10.66 6.28
N TRP A 56 5.28 -9.77 7.06
CA TRP A 56 6.73 -9.61 7.10
C TRP A 56 7.46 -10.71 7.87
N LEU A 57 6.73 -11.60 8.54
CA LEU A 57 7.35 -12.79 9.15
C LEU A 57 7.85 -13.76 8.08
N THR A 58 7.19 -13.86 6.96
CA THR A 58 7.48 -14.83 5.89
C THR A 58 7.84 -14.18 4.56
N LEU A 59 7.44 -12.95 4.32
CA LEU A 59 7.60 -12.26 3.04
C LEU A 59 8.34 -10.94 3.22
N ASP A 60 9.05 -10.53 2.17
CA ASP A 60 9.74 -9.26 2.09
C ASP A 60 9.29 -8.55 0.80
N PRO A 61 8.11 -7.90 0.83
CA PRO A 61 7.60 -7.19 -0.34
C PRO A 61 8.27 -5.83 -0.52
N HIS A 62 8.50 -5.49 -1.79
CA HIS A 62 9.01 -4.17 -2.19
C HIS A 62 8.09 -3.62 -3.26
N VAL A 63 7.71 -2.36 -3.14
CA VAL A 63 6.76 -1.72 -4.06
C VAL A 63 7.34 -0.42 -4.60
N ASP A 64 7.35 -0.30 -5.94
CA ASP A 64 7.83 0.90 -6.62
C ASP A 64 6.70 1.51 -7.44
N PRO A 65 6.28 2.75 -7.12
CA PRO A 65 5.31 3.44 -7.96
C PRO A 65 5.99 3.87 -9.25
N VAL A 66 5.40 3.51 -10.38
CA VAL A 66 5.94 3.82 -11.71
C VAL A 66 5.06 4.78 -12.51
N GLY A 67 3.88 5.09 -12.03
CA GLY A 67 3.01 6.06 -12.67
C GLY A 67 1.82 6.40 -11.80
N PHE A 68 1.35 7.63 -11.91
CA PHE A 68 0.19 8.13 -11.17
C PHE A 68 -0.79 8.76 -12.15
N ARG A 69 -2.09 8.53 -11.97
CA ARG A 69 -3.13 9.21 -12.73
C ARG A 69 -4.40 9.36 -11.91
N GLU A 70 -5.23 10.31 -12.30
CA GLU A 70 -6.56 10.48 -11.73
C GLU A 70 -7.59 9.77 -12.60
N GLU A 71 -8.54 9.09 -11.98
CA GLU A 71 -9.58 8.35 -12.67
C GLU A 71 -10.84 8.37 -11.82
N ASP A 72 -11.88 9.08 -12.27
CA ASP A 72 -13.18 9.18 -11.58
C ASP A 72 -13.08 9.61 -10.11
N GLY A 73 -12.22 10.58 -9.82
CA GLY A 73 -12.03 11.09 -8.46
C GLY A 73 -11.15 10.23 -7.59
N LEU A 74 -10.59 9.15 -8.14
CA LEU A 74 -9.65 8.26 -7.44
C LEU A 74 -8.25 8.46 -8.01
N THR A 75 -7.24 8.10 -7.23
CA THR A 75 -5.86 8.12 -7.69
C THR A 75 -5.42 6.70 -7.98
N VAL A 76 -5.03 6.44 -9.21
CA VAL A 76 -4.55 5.12 -9.64
C VAL A 76 -3.05 5.16 -9.76
N VAL A 77 -2.37 4.25 -9.07
CA VAL A 77 -0.92 4.14 -9.11
C VAL A 77 -0.54 2.83 -9.76
N GLU A 78 0.27 2.90 -10.82
CA GLU A 78 0.90 1.71 -11.39
C GLU A 78 2.06 1.35 -10.48
N VAL A 79 2.09 0.14 -9.96
CA VAL A 79 3.08 -0.30 -8.99
C VAL A 79 3.77 -1.56 -9.47
N ARG A 80 5.10 -1.51 -9.52
CA ARG A 80 5.90 -2.71 -9.72
C ARG A 80 6.14 -3.32 -8.36
N GLN A 81 5.72 -4.57 -8.20
CA GLN A 81 5.82 -5.27 -6.94
C GLN A 81 6.74 -6.48 -7.08
N VAL A 82 7.71 -6.56 -6.19
CA VAL A 82 8.60 -7.73 -6.09
C VAL A 82 8.45 -8.27 -4.67
N VAL A 83 8.07 -9.53 -4.56
CA VAL A 83 7.92 -10.19 -3.27
C VAL A 83 8.99 -11.28 -3.16
N ARG A 84 9.82 -11.18 -2.12
CA ARG A 84 10.83 -12.19 -1.81
C ARG A 84 10.45 -12.91 -0.54
N ASP A 85 10.98 -14.12 -0.37
CA ASP A 85 10.92 -14.79 0.93
C ASP A 85 12.01 -14.18 1.84
N ARG A 86 12.10 -14.66 3.07
CA ARG A 86 13.07 -14.14 4.04
C ARG A 86 14.53 -14.52 3.71
N ALA A 87 14.72 -15.48 2.80
CA ALA A 87 16.04 -15.84 2.30
C ALA A 87 16.46 -15.01 1.08
N GLY A 88 15.58 -14.15 0.56
CA GLY A 88 15.86 -13.28 -0.57
C GLY A 88 15.44 -13.84 -1.92
N THR A 89 14.82 -15.01 -1.95
CA THR A 89 14.36 -15.63 -3.20
C THR A 89 13.11 -14.93 -3.69
N VAL A 90 13.10 -14.55 -4.98
CA VAL A 90 11.92 -13.90 -5.59
C VAL A 90 10.79 -14.92 -5.72
N MET A 91 9.68 -14.64 -5.05
CA MET A 91 8.49 -15.47 -5.05
C MET A 91 7.46 -14.99 -6.09
N ALA A 92 7.40 -13.68 -6.31
CA ALA A 92 6.49 -13.07 -7.26
C ALA A 92 7.06 -11.74 -7.73
N GLU A 93 6.81 -11.42 -9.00
CA GLU A 93 7.20 -10.15 -9.60
C GLU A 93 6.11 -9.77 -10.59
N GLN A 94 5.46 -8.64 -10.37
CA GLN A 94 4.32 -8.25 -11.18
C GLN A 94 4.09 -6.74 -11.10
N THR A 95 3.33 -6.23 -12.08
CA THR A 95 2.82 -4.86 -12.04
C THR A 95 1.34 -4.93 -11.71
N VAL A 96 0.93 -4.15 -10.73
CA VAL A 96 -0.47 -4.05 -10.30
C VAL A 96 -0.87 -2.60 -10.24
N GLN A 97 -2.16 -2.33 -10.11
CA GLN A 97 -2.66 -0.98 -9.88
C GLN A 97 -3.19 -0.88 -8.47
N HIS A 98 -2.76 0.15 -7.75
CA HIS A 98 -3.33 0.52 -6.46
C HIS A 98 -4.28 1.69 -6.68
N ILE A 99 -5.52 1.54 -6.26
CA ILE A 99 -6.56 2.54 -6.45
C ILE A 99 -6.88 3.16 -5.10
N TYR A 100 -6.59 4.45 -4.97
CA TYR A 100 -6.72 5.17 -3.70
C TYR A 100 -7.89 6.14 -3.69
N LEU A 101 -8.62 6.14 -2.60
CA LEU A 101 -9.54 7.21 -2.25
C LEU A 101 -8.84 8.04 -1.17
N ILE A 102 -8.58 9.30 -1.49
CA ILE A 102 -7.95 10.24 -0.57
C ILE A 102 -9.02 11.17 -0.02
N ARG A 103 -9.09 11.32 1.29
CA ARG A 103 -10.04 12.20 1.97
C ARG A 103 -9.31 13.00 3.03
N ASP A 104 -9.53 14.31 3.03
CA ASP A 104 -8.92 15.22 4.01
C ASP A 104 -7.38 15.11 4.07
N GLY A 105 -6.76 14.85 2.90
CA GLY A 105 -5.31 14.70 2.81
C GLY A 105 -4.77 13.38 3.35
N LEU A 106 -5.64 12.40 3.62
CA LEU A 106 -5.27 11.08 4.14
C LEU A 106 -5.81 9.97 3.25
N ILE A 107 -5.15 8.82 3.30
CA ILE A 107 -5.61 7.64 2.59
C ILE A 107 -6.83 7.07 3.31
N GLN A 108 -7.98 7.09 2.66
CA GLN A 108 -9.23 6.56 3.20
C GLN A 108 -9.43 5.10 2.81
N ARG A 109 -9.06 4.74 1.58
CA ARG A 109 -9.26 3.39 1.06
C ARG A 109 -8.23 3.10 -0.02
N MET A 110 -7.81 1.85 -0.10
CA MET A 110 -7.01 1.35 -1.22
C MET A 110 -7.59 0.02 -1.70
N ASP A 111 -7.63 -0.16 -3.00
CA ASP A 111 -7.98 -1.42 -3.64
C ASP A 111 -6.88 -1.79 -4.63
N ILE A 112 -6.73 -3.08 -4.89
CA ILE A 112 -5.76 -3.58 -5.85
C ILE A 112 -6.51 -4.06 -7.08
N ARG A 113 -6.06 -3.59 -8.26
CA ARG A 113 -6.59 -4.04 -9.54
C ARG A 113 -5.45 -4.65 -10.34
N ARG A 114 -5.62 -5.87 -10.80
CA ARG A 114 -4.65 -6.52 -11.66
C ARG A 114 -4.98 -6.21 -13.11
N PRO A 115 -3.99 -5.93 -13.94
CA PRO A 115 -4.22 -5.68 -15.38
C PRO A 115 -4.69 -6.93 -16.11
#